data_166d4ba0c62fea8d5d8a99443545a186
#
_entry.id   166d4ba0c62fea8d5d8a99443545a186
#
_cell.length_a   1.000
_cell.length_b   1.000
_cell.length_c   1.000
_cell.angle_alpha   90.00
_cell.angle_beta   90.00
_cell.angle_gamma   90.00
#
_symmetry.space_group_name_H-M   'P 1'
#
loop_
_entity.id
_entity.type
_entity.pdbx_description
1 polymer ?
#
loop_
_entity_poly.entity_id
_entity_poly.type
_entity_poly.pdbx_seq_one_letter_code
_entity_poly.pdbx_strand_id
1 'polypeptide(L)'
;KYKMLTYPRTDSRYLPEDYLGQVHETVGSIAEQGGELGAHARHAVSEKLIVPSKRVFNNAKISDHFAIIPTGRFVKLDEAAAKIFDLVTKRFLAVFYPHAEFLNTRRITRITTSDATDAFLTTGKILVKPGWLAVYGREPGVAAGKDELCSVSEGETAQVSDIEVKHDETKPPARFNEATLLSAMEGAGKLIDDEDLREAMSERGLGTPATRAATIEGLIRQKYIERDGRDLLVTRRGLRLIEITEELGIQALASPSMTGDWESKLRQMEQGELSRPEFMHEIIDFTSDIVNRAKTYTAELKNKIFPDLTSICPNCQADKLKTTDATYECYNPECGFQTSRYIASRELKPEEARELLEKRFVGPLEDFKSRFNRPFEAALELKQEVSKTGKLGKWKVGFVFDDGDNERDELTDDQIIATVTTPDGKEAKIHETNKAWYVLSITNKDNPDGIRISRTILQCELPSEQGVKLIEKGKTDLVKGFISKRTKRAFSAFLTFDHGTGKIGFAL
;
A
#
# COMPACT_ATOMS: atom_id res chain seq x y z
N LYS A 1 -17.21 -24.39 -2.39
CA LYS A 1 -17.32 -25.09 -1.10
C LYS A 1 -18.78 -25.11 -0.61
N TYR A 2 -19.43 -23.97 -0.43
CA TYR A 2 -20.76 -23.86 0.18
C TYR A 2 -21.92 -23.86 -0.80
N LYS A 3 -21.67 -23.54 -2.08
CA LYS A 3 -22.67 -23.42 -3.16
C LYS A 3 -23.86 -22.51 -2.84
N MET A 4 -23.61 -21.47 -2.03
CA MET A 4 -24.60 -20.43 -1.68
C MET A 4 -24.65 -19.26 -2.68
N LEU A 5 -23.63 -19.17 -3.53
CA LEU A 5 -23.53 -18.22 -4.64
C LEU A 5 -23.40 -18.99 -5.96
N THR A 6 -23.82 -18.36 -7.04
CA THR A 6 -23.61 -18.86 -8.40
C THR A 6 -22.13 -18.90 -8.74
N TYR A 7 -21.76 -19.32 -9.93
CA TYR A 7 -20.35 -19.46 -10.32
C TYR A 7 -19.60 -18.13 -10.25
N PRO A 8 -18.47 -18.06 -9.51
CA PRO A 8 -17.86 -16.78 -9.16
C PRO A 8 -16.93 -16.20 -10.23
N ARG A 9 -16.64 -16.93 -11.31
CA ARG A 9 -15.75 -16.46 -12.38
C ARG A 9 -16.57 -16.00 -13.57
N THR A 10 -17.04 -14.77 -13.51
CA THR A 10 -17.83 -14.13 -14.57
C THR A 10 -17.47 -12.64 -14.67
N ASP A 11 -17.54 -12.09 -15.84
CA ASP A 11 -17.48 -10.68 -16.17
C ASP A 11 -18.88 -10.06 -16.33
N SER A 12 -19.91 -10.91 -16.48
CA SER A 12 -21.28 -10.43 -16.60
C SER A 12 -21.87 -9.99 -15.25
N ARG A 13 -22.59 -8.90 -15.31
CA ARG A 13 -23.40 -8.36 -14.22
C ARG A 13 -24.90 -8.48 -14.49
N TYR A 14 -25.27 -9.25 -15.50
CA TYR A 14 -26.64 -9.46 -15.96
C TYR A 14 -27.12 -10.86 -15.65
N LEU A 15 -28.44 -11.03 -15.58
CA LEU A 15 -29.13 -12.31 -15.41
C LEU A 15 -29.82 -12.68 -16.73
N PRO A 16 -30.02 -14.00 -16.99
CA PRO A 16 -30.84 -14.46 -18.11
C PRO A 16 -32.29 -13.96 -18.00
N GLU A 17 -32.93 -13.72 -19.13
CA GLU A 17 -34.29 -13.19 -19.18
C GLU A 17 -35.32 -14.17 -18.59
N ASP A 18 -35.08 -15.47 -18.68
CA ASP A 18 -35.90 -16.53 -18.08
C ASP A 18 -35.65 -16.73 -16.58
N TYR A 19 -34.65 -16.03 -15.99
CA TYR A 19 -34.26 -16.21 -14.59
C TYR A 19 -35.12 -15.45 -13.58
N LEU A 20 -36.15 -14.71 -14.06
CA LEU A 20 -37.01 -13.88 -13.19
C LEU A 20 -37.73 -14.72 -12.11
N GLY A 21 -38.25 -15.91 -12.46
CA GLY A 21 -38.88 -16.83 -11.51
C GLY A 21 -37.91 -17.27 -10.41
N GLN A 22 -36.70 -17.67 -10.79
CA GLN A 22 -35.66 -18.08 -9.85
C GLN A 22 -35.23 -16.94 -8.92
N VAL A 23 -35.23 -15.70 -9.41
CA VAL A 23 -34.95 -14.51 -8.59
C VAL A 23 -36.03 -14.33 -7.52
N HIS A 24 -37.32 -14.47 -7.87
CA HIS A 24 -38.42 -14.42 -6.90
C HIS A 24 -38.27 -15.51 -5.81
N GLU A 25 -37.95 -16.74 -6.19
CA GLU A 25 -37.73 -17.83 -5.25
C GLU A 25 -36.51 -17.54 -4.33
N THR A 26 -35.43 -17.05 -4.91
CA THR A 26 -34.22 -16.71 -4.15
C THR A 26 -34.46 -15.58 -3.15
N VAL A 27 -35.16 -14.51 -3.56
CA VAL A 27 -35.50 -13.40 -2.65
C VAL A 27 -36.48 -13.87 -1.57
N GLY A 28 -37.44 -14.73 -1.90
CA GLY A 28 -38.33 -15.38 -0.94
C GLY A 28 -37.56 -16.17 0.12
N SER A 29 -36.61 -16.99 -0.31
CA SER A 29 -35.75 -17.76 0.60
C SER A 29 -34.89 -16.86 1.50
N ILE A 30 -34.40 -15.73 1.00
CA ILE A 30 -33.67 -14.73 1.83
C ILE A 30 -34.62 -14.10 2.86
N ALA A 31 -35.83 -13.80 2.46
CA ALA A 31 -36.87 -13.21 3.35
C ALA A 31 -37.16 -14.09 4.57
N GLU A 32 -37.18 -15.43 4.38
CA GLU A 32 -37.41 -16.42 5.43
C GLU A 32 -36.25 -16.52 6.44
N GLN A 33 -35.00 -16.22 6.04
CA GLN A 33 -33.83 -16.28 6.95
C GLN A 33 -33.89 -15.23 8.05
N GLY A 34 -34.70 -14.18 7.92
CA GLY A 34 -34.79 -13.10 8.90
C GLY A 34 -33.58 -12.14 8.88
N GLY A 35 -33.38 -11.42 9.97
CA GLY A 35 -32.32 -10.42 10.08
C GLY A 35 -32.51 -9.23 9.13
N GLU A 36 -31.45 -8.42 8.99
CA GLU A 36 -31.45 -7.20 8.15
C GLU A 36 -31.71 -7.53 6.67
N LEU A 37 -30.99 -8.51 6.12
CA LEU A 37 -31.16 -8.96 4.73
C LEU A 37 -32.58 -9.50 4.47
N GLY A 38 -33.13 -10.27 5.42
CA GLY A 38 -34.50 -10.78 5.32
C GLY A 38 -35.53 -9.66 5.36
N ALA A 39 -35.30 -8.58 6.13
CA ALA A 39 -36.20 -7.41 6.13
C ALA A 39 -36.18 -6.72 4.76
N HIS A 40 -35.03 -6.50 4.16
CA HIS A 40 -34.93 -5.94 2.82
C HIS A 40 -35.52 -6.84 1.75
N ALA A 41 -35.36 -8.14 1.85
CA ALA A 41 -35.98 -9.10 0.93
C ALA A 41 -37.52 -9.07 1.04
N ARG A 42 -38.07 -9.06 2.25
CA ARG A 42 -39.55 -8.92 2.47
C ARG A 42 -40.07 -7.61 1.88
N HIS A 43 -39.38 -6.51 2.08
CA HIS A 43 -39.75 -5.22 1.48
C HIS A 43 -39.76 -5.30 -0.05
N ALA A 44 -38.72 -5.90 -0.67
CA ALA A 44 -38.67 -6.05 -2.12
C ALA A 44 -39.82 -6.88 -2.69
N VAL A 45 -40.28 -7.90 -1.94
CA VAL A 45 -41.47 -8.73 -2.31
C VAL A 45 -42.77 -7.95 -2.11
N SER A 46 -42.96 -7.30 -0.94
CA SER A 46 -44.21 -6.57 -0.62
C SER A 46 -44.45 -5.41 -1.57
N GLU A 47 -43.41 -4.65 -1.91
CA GLU A 47 -43.50 -3.51 -2.83
C GLU A 47 -43.39 -3.92 -4.31
N LYS A 48 -43.32 -5.22 -4.60
CA LYS A 48 -43.24 -5.76 -5.97
C LYS A 48 -42.10 -5.15 -6.78
N LEU A 49 -40.93 -4.95 -6.15
CA LEU A 49 -39.78 -4.29 -6.77
C LEU A 49 -39.07 -5.16 -7.82
N ILE A 50 -39.30 -6.48 -7.78
CA ILE A 50 -38.67 -7.44 -8.70
C ILE A 50 -39.45 -7.47 -10.00
N VAL A 51 -39.01 -6.71 -10.97
CA VAL A 51 -39.67 -6.60 -12.29
C VAL A 51 -38.66 -6.93 -13.41
N PRO A 52 -39.15 -7.44 -14.56
CA PRO A 52 -38.31 -7.67 -15.72
C PRO A 52 -37.79 -6.32 -16.24
N SER A 53 -36.46 -6.17 -16.23
CA SER A 53 -35.80 -4.96 -16.70
C SER A 53 -34.52 -5.33 -17.45
N LYS A 54 -34.30 -4.77 -18.63
CA LYS A 54 -33.06 -4.97 -19.41
C LYS A 54 -31.80 -4.47 -18.69
N ARG A 55 -31.95 -3.70 -17.62
CA ARG A 55 -30.88 -3.30 -16.71
C ARG A 55 -30.34 -4.46 -15.88
N VAL A 56 -31.18 -5.47 -15.61
CA VAL A 56 -30.85 -6.64 -14.80
C VAL A 56 -30.85 -7.91 -15.64
N PHE A 57 -31.88 -8.09 -16.48
CA PHE A 57 -32.09 -9.27 -17.29
C PHE A 57 -31.79 -8.97 -18.75
N ASN A 58 -30.68 -9.50 -19.29
CA ASN A 58 -30.27 -9.19 -20.65
C ASN A 58 -29.31 -10.29 -21.19
N ASN A 59 -29.87 -11.18 -22.01
CA ASN A 59 -29.12 -12.30 -22.62
C ASN A 59 -27.95 -11.81 -23.48
N ALA A 60 -28.09 -10.69 -24.20
CA ALA A 60 -27.05 -10.16 -25.08
C ALA A 60 -25.79 -9.66 -24.32
N LYS A 61 -25.87 -9.52 -22.98
CA LYS A 61 -24.78 -9.08 -22.11
C LYS A 61 -24.23 -10.21 -21.23
N ILE A 62 -24.54 -11.46 -21.58
CA ILE A 62 -24.06 -12.66 -20.90
C ILE A 62 -23.23 -13.45 -21.91
N SER A 63 -21.99 -13.72 -21.55
CA SER A 63 -21.11 -14.63 -22.30
C SER A 63 -21.31 -16.06 -21.82
N ASP A 64 -20.32 -16.65 -21.15
CA ASP A 64 -20.36 -18.02 -20.65
C ASP A 64 -21.13 -18.16 -19.33
N HIS A 65 -21.11 -17.13 -18.49
CA HIS A 65 -21.70 -17.14 -17.15
C HIS A 65 -22.41 -15.80 -16.86
N PHE A 66 -23.55 -15.90 -16.17
CA PHE A 66 -24.29 -14.74 -15.68
C PHE A 66 -23.77 -14.23 -14.33
N ALA A 67 -24.34 -13.15 -13.82
CA ALA A 67 -23.94 -12.47 -12.60
C ALA A 67 -23.86 -13.37 -11.36
N ILE A 68 -23.02 -13.01 -10.40
CA ILE A 68 -22.90 -13.69 -9.11
C ILE A 68 -24.09 -13.29 -8.24
N ILE A 69 -24.95 -14.24 -7.92
CA ILE A 69 -26.12 -14.03 -7.05
C ILE A 69 -26.24 -15.15 -6.01
N PRO A 70 -26.99 -14.96 -4.91
CA PRO A 70 -27.39 -16.02 -4.01
C PRO A 70 -28.18 -17.11 -4.73
N THR A 71 -28.03 -18.36 -4.31
CA THR A 71 -28.73 -19.53 -4.87
C THR A 71 -29.99 -19.94 -4.10
N GLY A 72 -30.34 -19.20 -3.05
CA GLY A 72 -31.42 -19.59 -2.13
C GLY A 72 -31.02 -20.70 -1.14
N ARG A 73 -29.83 -21.26 -1.24
CA ARG A 73 -29.31 -22.25 -0.31
C ARG A 73 -28.60 -21.57 0.86
N PHE A 74 -28.89 -21.99 2.10
CA PHE A 74 -28.28 -21.47 3.31
C PHE A 74 -27.61 -22.58 4.11
N VAL A 75 -26.34 -22.35 4.47
CA VAL A 75 -25.56 -23.22 5.36
C VAL A 75 -24.73 -22.36 6.31
N LYS A 76 -24.27 -22.92 7.40
CA LYS A 76 -23.39 -22.19 8.33
C LYS A 76 -22.06 -21.86 7.65
N LEU A 77 -21.72 -20.58 7.67
CA LEU A 77 -20.49 -20.03 7.08
C LEU A 77 -19.47 -19.70 8.16
N ASP A 78 -18.19 -19.73 7.79
CA ASP A 78 -17.15 -19.04 8.57
C ASP A 78 -17.28 -17.52 8.42
N GLU A 79 -16.60 -16.75 9.26
CA GLU A 79 -16.72 -15.29 9.32
C GLU A 79 -16.38 -14.60 7.99
N ALA A 80 -15.31 -15.05 7.32
CA ALA A 80 -14.88 -14.46 6.05
C ALA A 80 -15.89 -14.75 4.93
N ALA A 81 -16.37 -15.99 4.82
CA ALA A 81 -17.40 -16.37 3.85
C ALA A 81 -18.73 -15.66 4.13
N ALA A 82 -19.08 -15.46 5.41
CA ALA A 82 -20.31 -14.73 5.78
C ALA A 82 -20.26 -13.26 5.33
N LYS A 83 -19.13 -12.57 5.49
CA LYS A 83 -18.93 -11.19 5.00
C LYS A 83 -19.08 -11.08 3.48
N ILE A 84 -18.50 -12.05 2.74
CA ILE A 84 -18.63 -12.08 1.27
C ILE A 84 -20.07 -12.33 0.87
N PHE A 85 -20.74 -13.29 1.52
CA PHE A 85 -22.15 -13.61 1.24
C PHE A 85 -23.06 -12.43 1.53
N ASP A 86 -22.87 -11.72 2.65
CA ASP A 86 -23.59 -10.50 3.01
C ASP A 86 -23.43 -9.43 1.92
N LEU A 87 -22.18 -9.15 1.51
CA LEU A 87 -21.89 -8.16 0.48
C LEU A 87 -22.60 -8.48 -0.85
N VAL A 88 -22.52 -9.73 -1.31
CA VAL A 88 -23.14 -10.15 -2.57
C VAL A 88 -24.67 -10.10 -2.44
N THR A 89 -25.24 -10.53 -1.32
CA THR A 89 -26.68 -10.50 -1.08
C THR A 89 -27.23 -9.09 -0.99
N LYS A 90 -26.53 -8.18 -0.31
CA LYS A 90 -26.86 -6.74 -0.32
C LYS A 90 -26.87 -6.18 -1.73
N ARG A 91 -25.85 -6.49 -2.52
CA ARG A 91 -25.79 -6.04 -3.91
C ARG A 91 -26.91 -6.61 -4.77
N PHE A 92 -27.22 -7.89 -4.61
CA PHE A 92 -28.31 -8.57 -5.31
C PHE A 92 -29.67 -7.96 -4.98
N LEU A 93 -29.98 -7.71 -3.71
CA LEU A 93 -31.24 -7.05 -3.33
C LEU A 93 -31.29 -5.60 -3.83
N ALA A 94 -30.22 -4.85 -3.70
CA ALA A 94 -30.14 -3.43 -4.05
C ALA A 94 -30.43 -3.15 -5.54
N VAL A 95 -30.18 -4.10 -6.46
CA VAL A 95 -30.43 -3.88 -7.90
C VAL A 95 -31.92 -3.78 -8.23
N PHE A 96 -32.81 -4.31 -7.39
CA PHE A 96 -34.26 -4.26 -7.56
C PHE A 96 -34.89 -3.02 -6.92
N TYR A 97 -34.17 -2.34 -6.02
CA TYR A 97 -34.64 -1.14 -5.38
C TYR A 97 -34.65 0.07 -6.33
N PRO A 98 -35.53 1.06 -6.06
CA PRO A 98 -35.57 2.30 -6.83
C PRO A 98 -34.27 3.08 -6.72
N HIS A 99 -34.10 4.08 -7.54
CA HIS A 99 -32.95 4.98 -7.49
C HIS A 99 -32.93 5.78 -6.18
N ALA A 100 -31.73 6.05 -5.69
CA ALA A 100 -31.52 7.01 -4.62
C ALA A 100 -31.70 8.44 -5.18
N GLU A 101 -32.44 9.27 -4.46
CA GLU A 101 -32.68 10.66 -4.82
C GLU A 101 -31.90 11.59 -3.89
N PHE A 102 -31.19 12.52 -4.48
CA PHE A 102 -30.39 13.51 -3.75
C PHE A 102 -30.81 14.93 -4.11
N LEU A 103 -30.87 15.78 -3.11
CA LEU A 103 -30.90 17.22 -3.31
C LEU A 103 -29.46 17.74 -3.41
N ASN A 104 -29.08 18.25 -4.58
CA ASN A 104 -27.79 18.87 -4.80
C ASN A 104 -27.96 20.39 -4.70
N THR A 105 -27.29 21.01 -3.75
CA THR A 105 -27.29 22.46 -3.57
C THR A 105 -25.97 23.03 -4.10
N ARG A 106 -26.09 24.06 -4.91
CA ARG A 106 -24.95 24.86 -5.38
C ARG A 106 -25.20 26.31 -4.99
N ARG A 107 -24.35 26.85 -4.12
CA ARG A 107 -24.39 28.22 -3.64
C ARG A 107 -23.19 29.00 -4.14
N ILE A 108 -23.43 30.18 -4.67
CA ILE A 108 -22.37 31.13 -5.04
C ILE A 108 -22.49 32.32 -4.11
N THR A 109 -21.51 32.49 -3.22
CA THR A 109 -21.38 33.66 -2.36
C THR A 109 -20.46 34.66 -3.03
N ARG A 110 -20.93 35.89 -3.25
CA ARG A 110 -20.12 36.99 -3.82
C ARG A 110 -19.67 37.90 -2.73
N ILE A 111 -18.38 38.16 -2.68
CA ILE A 111 -17.78 39.13 -1.77
C ILE A 111 -17.27 40.30 -2.63
N THR A 112 -17.85 41.47 -2.44
CA THR A 112 -17.48 42.69 -3.18
C THR A 112 -16.62 43.56 -2.30
N THR A 113 -15.43 43.93 -2.77
CA THR A 113 -14.53 44.91 -2.18
C THR A 113 -14.51 46.17 -3.04
N SER A 114 -13.72 47.17 -2.68
CA SER A 114 -13.50 48.37 -3.49
C SER A 114 -12.95 48.07 -4.88
N ASP A 115 -12.15 47.00 -5.02
CA ASP A 115 -11.31 46.74 -6.18
C ASP A 115 -11.73 45.51 -7.00
N ALA A 116 -12.49 44.59 -6.37
CA ALA A 116 -12.86 43.33 -7.02
C ALA A 116 -14.13 42.72 -6.44
N THR A 117 -14.74 41.80 -7.20
CA THR A 117 -15.81 40.88 -6.71
C THR A 117 -15.35 39.46 -6.89
N ASP A 118 -15.17 38.76 -5.77
CA ASP A 118 -14.79 37.36 -5.76
C ASP A 118 -16.01 36.46 -5.56
N ALA A 119 -16.01 35.30 -6.20
CA ALA A 119 -17.10 34.34 -6.13
C ALA A 119 -16.63 33.01 -5.47
N PHE A 120 -17.27 32.65 -4.38
CA PHE A 120 -17.01 31.42 -3.65
C PHE A 120 -18.11 30.41 -3.92
N LEU A 121 -17.72 29.24 -4.44
CA LEU A 121 -18.63 28.13 -4.74
C LEU A 121 -18.71 27.18 -3.55
N THR A 122 -19.91 27.01 -3.00
CA THR A 122 -20.20 25.96 -2.01
C THR A 122 -21.16 24.94 -2.61
N THR A 123 -20.86 23.65 -2.44
CA THR A 123 -21.72 22.56 -2.90
C THR A 123 -22.11 21.66 -1.74
N GLY A 124 -23.36 21.23 -1.71
CA GLY A 124 -23.86 20.27 -0.72
C GLY A 124 -24.72 19.22 -1.38
N LYS A 125 -24.81 18.06 -0.74
CA LYS A 125 -25.59 16.93 -1.22
C LYS A 125 -26.28 16.24 -0.05
N ILE A 126 -27.62 16.22 -0.09
CA ILE A 126 -28.46 15.60 0.95
C ILE A 126 -29.21 14.44 0.33
N LEU A 127 -29.23 13.29 1.00
CA LEU A 127 -29.99 12.12 0.58
C LEU A 127 -31.48 12.35 0.95
N VAL A 128 -32.36 12.46 -0.05
CA VAL A 128 -33.80 12.67 0.13
C VAL A 128 -34.54 11.33 0.21
N LYS A 129 -34.29 10.45 -0.77
CA LYS A 129 -34.83 9.10 -0.78
C LYS A 129 -33.66 8.10 -0.90
N PRO A 130 -33.53 7.17 0.03
CA PRO A 130 -32.43 6.25 0.04
C PRO A 130 -32.45 5.26 -1.13
N GLY A 131 -33.63 4.86 -1.63
CA GLY A 131 -33.73 3.87 -2.68
C GLY A 131 -32.88 2.63 -2.38
N TRP A 132 -32.04 2.23 -3.34
CA TRP A 132 -31.13 1.10 -3.17
C TRP A 132 -30.10 1.25 -2.04
N LEU A 133 -29.79 2.48 -1.62
CA LEU A 133 -28.86 2.75 -0.52
C LEU A 133 -29.44 2.32 0.85
N ALA A 134 -30.76 2.15 0.97
CA ALA A 134 -31.38 1.62 2.17
C ALA A 134 -30.85 0.23 2.53
N VAL A 135 -30.55 -0.61 1.52
CA VAL A 135 -29.97 -1.95 1.73
C VAL A 135 -28.58 -1.90 2.37
N TYR A 136 -27.91 -0.74 2.29
CA TYR A 136 -26.59 -0.48 2.90
C TYR A 136 -26.69 0.38 4.18
N GLY A 137 -27.87 0.50 4.77
CA GLY A 137 -28.12 1.25 6.00
C GLY A 137 -27.97 2.77 5.85
N ARG A 138 -28.20 3.32 4.64
CA ARG A 138 -28.22 4.77 4.43
C ARG A 138 -29.64 5.31 4.65
N GLU A 139 -29.75 6.30 5.55
CA GLU A 139 -31.02 6.93 5.91
C GLU A 139 -31.20 8.30 5.25
N PRO A 140 -32.45 8.75 5.04
CA PRO A 140 -32.75 10.12 4.58
C PRO A 140 -32.24 11.18 5.54
N GLY A 141 -31.91 12.36 5.02
CA GLY A 141 -31.44 13.50 5.83
C GLY A 141 -30.00 13.45 6.27
N VAL A 142 -29.30 12.35 6.01
CA VAL A 142 -27.85 12.27 6.28
C VAL A 142 -27.09 12.92 5.13
N ALA A 143 -26.28 13.94 5.45
CA ALA A 143 -25.38 14.56 4.48
C ALA A 143 -24.48 13.50 3.84
N ALA A 144 -24.35 13.52 2.52
CA ALA A 144 -23.48 12.59 1.80
C ALA A 144 -21.98 12.99 1.89
N GLY A 145 -21.63 13.99 2.71
CA GLY A 145 -20.30 14.53 2.95
C GLY A 145 -20.19 15.20 4.32
N LYS A 146 -19.02 15.76 4.62
CA LYS A 146 -18.74 16.41 5.91
C LYS A 146 -19.43 17.76 6.13
N ASP A 147 -20.03 18.34 5.07
CA ASP A 147 -20.52 19.71 5.10
C ASP A 147 -22.05 19.72 4.89
N GLU A 148 -22.78 19.81 5.99
CA GLU A 148 -24.19 20.12 5.98
C GLU A 148 -24.34 21.61 5.66
N LEU A 149 -24.93 21.94 4.51
CA LEU A 149 -25.19 23.34 4.15
C LEU A 149 -26.43 23.84 4.87
N CYS A 150 -26.27 24.92 5.60
CA CYS A 150 -27.45 25.66 6.11
C CYS A 150 -28.33 26.15 4.96
N SER A 151 -29.63 26.18 5.19
CA SER A 151 -30.58 26.77 4.25
C SER A 151 -30.33 28.28 4.16
N VAL A 152 -30.25 28.79 2.94
CA VAL A 152 -30.13 30.24 2.65
C VAL A 152 -31.05 30.60 1.50
N SER A 153 -31.55 31.84 1.51
CA SER A 153 -32.37 32.39 0.44
C SER A 153 -31.53 33.13 -0.60
N GLU A 154 -32.01 33.22 -1.82
CA GLU A 154 -31.36 34.03 -2.85
C GLU A 154 -31.36 35.51 -2.44
N GLY A 155 -30.20 36.17 -2.56
CA GLY A 155 -30.05 37.56 -2.13
C GLY A 155 -29.81 37.75 -0.63
N GLU A 156 -29.73 36.69 0.15
CA GLU A 156 -29.42 36.78 1.57
C GLU A 156 -28.00 37.26 1.76
N THR A 157 -27.83 38.25 2.67
CA THR A 157 -26.53 38.81 3.01
C THR A 157 -25.90 38.02 4.15
N ALA A 158 -24.70 37.51 3.94
CA ALA A 158 -23.93 36.80 4.95
C ALA A 158 -22.74 37.68 5.42
N GLN A 159 -22.40 37.59 6.70
CA GLN A 159 -21.22 38.24 7.25
C GLN A 159 -20.03 37.27 7.12
N VAL A 160 -18.96 37.74 6.48
CA VAL A 160 -17.71 36.99 6.37
C VAL A 160 -16.97 37.08 7.70
N SER A 161 -16.73 35.94 8.33
CA SER A 161 -15.97 35.89 9.59
C SER A 161 -14.50 35.66 9.38
N ASP A 162 -14.13 34.88 8.36
CA ASP A 162 -12.75 34.54 8.05
C ASP A 162 -12.60 34.08 6.59
N ILE A 163 -11.40 34.28 6.02
CA ILE A 163 -10.99 33.78 4.70
C ILE A 163 -9.62 33.13 4.85
N GLU A 164 -9.56 31.83 4.62
CA GLU A 164 -8.34 31.03 4.65
C GLU A 164 -7.82 30.74 3.23
N VAL A 165 -6.57 31.07 2.97
CA VAL A 165 -5.87 30.65 1.74
C VAL A 165 -5.19 29.30 2.01
N LYS A 166 -5.68 28.25 1.38
CA LYS A 166 -5.06 26.92 1.44
C LYS A 166 -4.12 26.75 0.26
N HIS A 167 -2.85 26.56 0.56
CA HIS A 167 -1.88 26.12 -0.42
C HIS A 167 -1.93 24.59 -0.51
N ASP A 168 -2.16 24.05 -1.70
CA ASP A 168 -2.15 22.61 -1.95
C ASP A 168 -1.37 22.35 -3.24
N GLU A 169 -0.86 21.14 -3.37
CA GLU A 169 -0.12 20.69 -4.54
C GLU A 169 -0.92 19.64 -5.28
N THR A 170 -0.75 19.59 -6.59
CA THR A 170 -1.33 18.52 -7.40
C THR A 170 -0.73 17.19 -6.99
N LYS A 171 -1.60 16.18 -6.83
CA LYS A 171 -1.17 14.84 -6.46
C LYS A 171 -1.10 13.95 -7.69
N PRO A 172 -0.11 13.05 -7.78
CA PRO A 172 -0.08 12.07 -8.85
C PRO A 172 -1.34 11.19 -8.81
N PRO A 173 -1.68 10.52 -9.93
CA PRO A 173 -2.76 9.54 -9.93
C PRO A 173 -2.58 8.50 -8.83
N ALA A 174 -3.69 8.04 -8.27
CA ALA A 174 -3.66 6.98 -7.26
C ALA A 174 -3.00 5.71 -7.82
N ARG A 175 -2.24 5.01 -6.98
CA ARG A 175 -1.67 3.71 -7.34
C ARG A 175 -2.77 2.69 -7.59
N PHE A 176 -2.45 1.66 -8.36
CA PHE A 176 -3.35 0.54 -8.53
C PHE A 176 -3.50 -0.22 -7.20
N ASN A 177 -4.71 -0.64 -6.92
CA ASN A 177 -5.02 -1.73 -5.99
C ASN A 177 -5.53 -2.94 -6.78
N GLU A 178 -5.77 -4.06 -6.12
CA GLU A 178 -6.22 -5.28 -6.83
C GLU A 178 -7.52 -5.05 -7.62
N ALA A 179 -8.48 -4.30 -7.07
CA ALA A 179 -9.74 -4.04 -7.76
C ALA A 179 -9.55 -3.14 -8.99
N THR A 180 -8.77 -2.07 -8.86
CA THR A 180 -8.50 -1.15 -9.99
C THR A 180 -7.61 -1.78 -11.04
N LEU A 181 -6.68 -2.67 -10.66
CA LEU A 181 -5.88 -3.43 -11.61
C LEU A 181 -6.73 -4.45 -12.38
N LEU A 182 -7.62 -5.17 -11.70
CA LEU A 182 -8.59 -6.05 -12.37
C LEU A 182 -9.46 -5.28 -13.36
N SER A 183 -9.94 -4.09 -12.98
CA SER A 183 -10.72 -3.23 -13.88
C SER A 183 -9.91 -2.71 -15.06
N ALA A 184 -8.63 -2.41 -14.86
CA ALA A 184 -7.72 -2.00 -15.93
C ALA A 184 -7.44 -3.17 -16.90
N MET A 185 -7.27 -4.39 -16.39
CA MET A 185 -7.14 -5.60 -17.22
C MET A 185 -8.40 -5.85 -18.04
N GLU A 186 -9.59 -5.71 -17.43
CA GLU A 186 -10.88 -5.84 -18.11
C GLU A 186 -11.06 -4.77 -19.19
N GLY A 187 -10.69 -3.54 -18.89
CA GLY A 187 -10.80 -2.40 -19.79
C GLY A 187 -9.55 -2.11 -20.62
N ALA A 188 -8.63 -3.07 -20.79
CA ALA A 188 -7.34 -2.84 -21.43
C ALA A 188 -7.43 -2.38 -22.89
N GLY A 189 -8.52 -2.69 -23.58
CA GLY A 189 -8.79 -2.14 -24.91
C GLY A 189 -8.80 -0.61 -24.98
N LYS A 190 -9.15 0.07 -23.89
CA LYS A 190 -9.12 1.54 -23.81
C LYS A 190 -7.72 2.15 -23.89
N LEU A 191 -6.68 1.34 -23.68
CA LEU A 191 -5.28 1.73 -23.73
C LEU A 191 -4.67 1.52 -25.13
N ILE A 192 -5.47 1.04 -26.10
CA ILE A 192 -5.05 0.77 -27.48
C ILE A 192 -5.49 1.94 -28.36
N ASP A 193 -4.55 2.50 -29.11
CA ASP A 193 -4.82 3.63 -30.01
C ASP A 193 -5.54 3.19 -31.28
N ASP A 194 -5.22 2.01 -31.80
CA ASP A 194 -5.83 1.41 -32.99
C ASP A 194 -7.29 1.01 -32.70
N GLU A 195 -8.22 1.45 -33.57
CA GLU A 195 -9.66 1.30 -33.33
C GLU A 195 -10.13 -0.14 -33.54
N ASP A 196 -9.59 -0.85 -34.53
CA ASP A 196 -9.93 -2.25 -34.81
C ASP A 196 -9.43 -3.18 -33.69
N LEU A 197 -8.21 -2.96 -33.24
CA LEU A 197 -7.64 -3.71 -32.10
C LEU A 197 -8.35 -3.37 -30.78
N ARG A 198 -8.77 -2.11 -30.63
CA ARG A 198 -9.56 -1.67 -29.46
C ARG A 198 -10.91 -2.37 -29.43
N GLU A 199 -11.57 -2.49 -30.57
CA GLU A 199 -12.85 -3.21 -30.69
C GLU A 199 -12.66 -4.70 -30.38
N ALA A 200 -11.63 -5.35 -30.93
CA ALA A 200 -11.30 -6.75 -30.65
C ALA A 200 -11.06 -7.00 -29.14
N MET A 201 -10.44 -6.06 -28.44
CA MET A 201 -10.17 -6.14 -27.00
C MET A 201 -11.32 -5.66 -26.11
N SER A 202 -12.30 -4.92 -26.64
CA SER A 202 -13.36 -4.31 -25.84
C SER A 202 -14.25 -5.32 -25.12
N GLU A 203 -14.41 -6.50 -25.70
CA GLU A 203 -15.26 -7.57 -25.16
C GLU A 203 -14.52 -8.48 -24.16
N ARG A 204 -13.19 -8.61 -24.24
CA ARG A 204 -12.43 -9.62 -23.51
C ARG A 204 -11.39 -9.06 -22.53
N GLY A 205 -10.72 -7.96 -22.89
CA GLY A 205 -9.63 -7.37 -22.11
C GLY A 205 -8.39 -8.27 -22.03
N LEU A 206 -7.49 -8.00 -21.07
CA LEU A 206 -6.33 -8.83 -20.79
C LEU A 206 -6.71 -9.96 -19.83
N GLY A 207 -6.51 -11.20 -20.31
CA GLY A 207 -6.89 -12.41 -19.58
C GLY A 207 -8.41 -12.56 -19.44
N THR A 208 -8.83 -13.65 -18.86
CA THR A 208 -10.24 -13.97 -18.60
C THR A 208 -10.57 -13.74 -17.11
N PRO A 209 -11.85 -13.67 -16.71
CA PRO A 209 -12.24 -13.66 -15.31
C PRO A 209 -11.65 -14.82 -14.50
N ALA A 210 -11.37 -15.94 -15.15
CA ALA A 210 -10.76 -17.12 -14.52
C ALA A 210 -9.26 -16.95 -14.24
N THR A 211 -8.55 -16.16 -15.03
CA THR A 211 -7.08 -16.08 -15.02
C THR A 211 -6.53 -14.78 -14.42
N ARG A 212 -7.26 -13.65 -14.49
CA ARG A 212 -6.77 -12.34 -14.04
C ARG A 212 -6.27 -12.36 -12.60
N ALA A 213 -7.09 -12.85 -11.67
CA ALA A 213 -6.70 -12.91 -10.26
C ALA A 213 -5.47 -13.82 -10.04
N ALA A 214 -5.42 -14.96 -10.72
CA ALA A 214 -4.28 -15.89 -10.62
C ALA A 214 -2.99 -15.27 -11.19
N THR A 215 -3.09 -14.44 -12.22
CA THR A 215 -1.96 -13.69 -12.79
C THR A 215 -1.43 -12.67 -11.79
N ILE A 216 -2.30 -11.85 -11.18
CA ILE A 216 -1.90 -10.87 -10.15
C ILE A 216 -1.20 -11.58 -8.98
N GLU A 217 -1.80 -12.66 -8.44
CA GLU A 217 -1.18 -13.44 -7.37
C GLU A 217 0.14 -14.09 -7.81
N GLY A 218 0.26 -14.49 -9.08
CA GLY A 218 1.50 -14.97 -9.67
C GLY A 218 2.61 -13.92 -9.66
N LEU A 219 2.30 -12.69 -10.07
CA LEU A 219 3.24 -11.57 -10.06
C LEU A 219 3.70 -11.22 -8.65
N ILE A 220 2.78 -11.23 -7.66
CA ILE A 220 3.12 -11.01 -6.25
C ILE A 220 4.03 -12.12 -5.72
N ARG A 221 3.67 -13.39 -5.95
CA ARG A 221 4.47 -14.54 -5.52
C ARG A 221 5.88 -14.55 -6.12
N GLN A 222 6.01 -14.11 -7.38
CA GLN A 222 7.28 -14.00 -8.08
C GLN A 222 8.04 -12.69 -7.76
N LYS A 223 7.46 -11.84 -6.90
CA LYS A 223 8.03 -10.55 -6.48
C LYS A 223 8.28 -9.57 -7.63
N TYR A 224 7.43 -9.55 -8.63
CA TYR A 224 7.38 -8.48 -9.63
C TYR A 224 6.60 -7.27 -9.14
N ILE A 225 5.56 -7.52 -8.34
CA ILE A 225 4.80 -6.53 -7.61
C ILE A 225 4.66 -6.94 -6.14
N GLU A 226 4.40 -5.97 -5.27
CA GLU A 226 4.18 -6.21 -3.83
C GLU A 226 3.00 -5.37 -3.33
N ARG A 227 2.40 -5.81 -2.20
CA ARG A 227 1.32 -5.08 -1.52
C ARG A 227 1.89 -4.12 -0.50
N ASP A 228 1.45 -2.85 -0.56
CA ASP A 228 1.63 -1.86 0.49
C ASP A 228 0.27 -1.39 0.98
N GLY A 229 -0.20 -1.98 2.06
CA GLY A 229 -1.58 -1.80 2.53
C GLY A 229 -2.59 -2.30 1.50
N ARG A 230 -3.28 -1.39 0.83
CA ARG A 230 -4.23 -1.69 -0.26
C ARG A 230 -3.62 -1.49 -1.65
N ASP A 231 -2.51 -0.78 -1.73
CA ASP A 231 -1.88 -0.43 -2.98
C ASP A 231 -0.95 -1.55 -3.49
N LEU A 232 -0.79 -1.60 -4.80
CA LEU A 232 0.16 -2.47 -5.47
C LEU A 232 1.35 -1.63 -5.93
N LEU A 233 2.54 -2.03 -5.53
CA LEU A 233 3.80 -1.40 -5.92
C LEU A 233 4.55 -2.31 -6.87
N VAL A 234 5.10 -1.73 -7.92
CA VAL A 234 6.05 -2.45 -8.79
C VAL A 234 7.38 -2.54 -8.06
N THR A 235 7.93 -3.73 -7.98
CA THR A 235 9.27 -3.94 -7.42
C THR A 235 10.35 -3.61 -8.44
N ARG A 236 11.59 -3.49 -7.98
CA ARG A 236 12.74 -3.32 -8.89
C ARG A 236 12.83 -4.44 -9.93
N ARG A 237 12.53 -5.68 -9.53
CA ARG A 237 12.50 -6.83 -10.43
C ARG A 237 11.43 -6.67 -11.51
N GLY A 238 10.27 -6.13 -11.15
CA GLY A 238 9.19 -5.83 -12.11
C GLY A 238 9.59 -4.76 -13.10
N LEU A 239 10.16 -3.65 -12.62
CA LEU A 239 10.68 -2.58 -13.50
C LEU A 239 11.74 -3.13 -14.45
N ARG A 240 12.69 -3.91 -13.94
CA ARG A 240 13.77 -4.48 -14.76
C ARG A 240 13.26 -5.41 -15.85
N LEU A 241 12.18 -6.17 -15.60
CA LEU A 241 11.57 -7.00 -16.63
C LEU A 241 11.07 -6.15 -17.81
N ILE A 242 10.41 -5.03 -17.53
CA ILE A 242 9.91 -4.12 -18.58
C ILE A 242 11.09 -3.46 -19.31
N GLU A 243 12.08 -2.92 -18.58
CA GLU A 243 13.27 -2.34 -19.17
C GLU A 243 13.97 -3.31 -20.15
N ILE A 244 14.09 -4.58 -19.78
CA ILE A 244 14.69 -5.61 -20.65
C ILE A 244 13.84 -5.84 -21.90
N THR A 245 12.51 -5.88 -21.80
CA THR A 245 11.66 -6.06 -22.98
C THR A 245 11.75 -4.87 -23.94
N GLU A 246 11.93 -3.66 -23.43
CA GLU A 246 12.15 -2.45 -24.21
C GLU A 246 13.53 -2.47 -24.89
N GLU A 247 14.59 -2.77 -24.15
CA GLU A 247 15.96 -2.87 -24.65
C GLU A 247 16.13 -3.96 -25.71
N LEU A 248 15.39 -5.06 -25.59
CA LEU A 248 15.32 -6.12 -26.60
C LEU A 248 14.51 -5.72 -27.85
N GLY A 249 13.79 -4.62 -27.80
CA GLY A 249 12.89 -4.19 -28.89
C GLY A 249 11.67 -5.10 -29.04
N ILE A 250 11.25 -5.79 -27.97
CA ILE A 250 10.07 -6.69 -27.95
C ILE A 250 8.91 -6.09 -27.14
N GLN A 251 8.69 -4.78 -27.31
CA GLN A 251 7.65 -4.02 -26.58
C GLN A 251 6.24 -4.63 -26.75
N ALA A 252 6.01 -5.38 -27.83
CA ALA A 252 4.76 -6.10 -28.03
C ALA A 252 4.38 -6.97 -26.84
N LEU A 253 5.36 -7.58 -26.12
CA LEU A 253 5.11 -8.35 -24.92
C LEU A 253 4.66 -7.51 -23.71
N ALA A 254 4.94 -6.23 -23.72
CA ALA A 254 4.56 -5.29 -22.65
C ALA A 254 3.33 -4.45 -23.02
N SER A 255 2.74 -4.67 -24.21
CA SER A 255 1.59 -3.93 -24.72
C SER A 255 0.33 -4.80 -24.82
N PRO A 256 -0.85 -4.28 -24.49
CA PRO A 256 -2.11 -4.95 -24.76
C PRO A 256 -2.41 -5.11 -26.24
N SER A 257 -1.76 -4.34 -27.13
CA SER A 257 -2.00 -4.36 -28.58
C SER A 257 -1.72 -5.72 -29.21
N MET A 258 -0.69 -6.44 -28.76
CA MET A 258 -0.39 -7.79 -29.24
C MET A 258 -1.55 -8.77 -28.94
N THR A 259 -2.14 -8.68 -27.77
CA THR A 259 -3.31 -9.50 -27.41
C THR A 259 -4.49 -9.14 -28.31
N GLY A 260 -4.70 -7.84 -28.58
CA GLY A 260 -5.73 -7.35 -29.48
C GLY A 260 -5.56 -7.88 -30.91
N ASP A 261 -4.34 -7.83 -31.45
CA ASP A 261 -4.01 -8.37 -32.78
C ASP A 261 -4.30 -9.88 -32.86
N TRP A 262 -3.88 -10.65 -31.88
CA TRP A 262 -4.13 -12.10 -31.87
C TRP A 262 -5.62 -12.44 -31.69
N GLU A 263 -6.36 -11.73 -30.87
CA GLU A 263 -7.82 -11.90 -30.74
C GLU A 263 -8.54 -11.52 -32.05
N SER A 264 -8.10 -10.48 -32.75
CA SER A 264 -8.62 -10.13 -34.09
C SER A 264 -8.37 -11.24 -35.11
N LYS A 265 -7.14 -11.76 -35.16
CA LYS A 265 -6.77 -12.88 -36.06
C LYS A 265 -7.52 -14.16 -35.75
N LEU A 266 -7.75 -14.48 -34.47
CA LEU A 266 -8.58 -15.61 -34.06
C LEU A 266 -10.03 -15.46 -34.56
N ARG A 267 -10.57 -14.24 -34.52
CA ARG A 267 -11.90 -13.94 -35.07
C ARG A 267 -11.92 -14.12 -36.61
N GLN A 268 -10.89 -13.67 -37.33
CA GLN A 268 -10.75 -13.91 -38.78
C GLN A 268 -10.69 -15.41 -39.10
N MET A 269 -10.04 -16.21 -38.22
CA MET A 269 -10.05 -17.67 -38.37
C MET A 269 -11.44 -18.27 -38.18
N GLU A 270 -12.23 -17.80 -37.22
CA GLU A 270 -13.62 -18.23 -37.01
C GLU A 270 -14.49 -17.89 -38.24
N GLN A 271 -14.20 -16.81 -38.92
CA GLN A 271 -14.90 -16.38 -40.12
C GLN A 271 -14.39 -17.05 -41.42
N GLY A 272 -13.29 -17.80 -41.28
CA GLY A 272 -12.67 -18.48 -42.42
C GLY A 272 -11.81 -17.55 -43.34
N GLU A 273 -11.49 -16.35 -42.85
CA GLU A 273 -10.69 -15.35 -43.57
C GLU A 273 -9.18 -15.56 -43.39
N LEU A 274 -8.77 -16.21 -42.29
CA LEU A 274 -7.38 -16.57 -41.99
C LEU A 274 -7.29 -18.07 -41.73
N SER A 275 -6.29 -18.73 -42.28
CA SER A 275 -6.07 -20.15 -42.00
C SER A 275 -5.23 -20.37 -40.74
N ARG A 276 -5.45 -21.51 -40.04
CA ARG A 276 -4.65 -21.91 -38.89
C ARG A 276 -3.14 -22.02 -39.21
N PRO A 277 -2.72 -22.60 -40.34
CA PRO A 277 -1.28 -22.65 -40.68
C PRO A 277 -0.64 -21.28 -40.80
N GLU A 278 -1.30 -20.30 -41.40
CA GLU A 278 -0.81 -18.91 -41.55
C GLU A 278 -0.64 -18.27 -40.16
N PHE A 279 -1.66 -18.33 -39.32
CA PHE A 279 -1.59 -17.79 -37.97
C PHE A 279 -0.47 -18.44 -37.13
N MET A 280 -0.30 -19.76 -37.19
CA MET A 280 0.76 -20.46 -36.48
C MET A 280 2.15 -20.13 -37.01
N HIS A 281 2.29 -19.84 -38.31
CA HIS A 281 3.55 -19.40 -38.89
C HIS A 281 3.98 -18.05 -38.32
N GLU A 282 3.09 -17.09 -38.23
CA GLU A 282 3.37 -15.79 -37.59
C GLU A 282 3.80 -15.93 -36.12
N ILE A 283 3.16 -16.81 -35.34
CA ILE A 283 3.55 -17.07 -33.94
C ILE A 283 4.94 -17.67 -33.86
N ILE A 284 5.28 -18.61 -34.76
CA ILE A 284 6.60 -19.25 -34.81
C ILE A 284 7.67 -18.21 -35.14
N ASP A 285 7.42 -17.36 -36.14
CA ASP A 285 8.36 -16.31 -36.56
C ASP A 285 8.56 -15.30 -35.44
N PHE A 286 7.49 -14.83 -34.80
CA PHE A 286 7.54 -13.92 -33.66
C PHE A 286 8.33 -14.53 -32.48
N THR A 287 8.07 -15.77 -32.15
CA THR A 287 8.77 -16.48 -31.09
C THR A 287 10.26 -16.65 -31.40
N SER A 288 10.58 -16.98 -32.65
CA SER A 288 11.95 -17.16 -33.14
C SER A 288 12.72 -15.84 -33.10
N ASP A 289 12.09 -14.72 -33.47
CA ASP A 289 12.69 -13.39 -33.38
C ASP A 289 13.00 -13.01 -31.91
N ILE A 290 12.06 -13.21 -30.98
CA ILE A 290 12.29 -13.00 -29.55
C ILE A 290 13.48 -13.81 -29.05
N VAL A 291 13.54 -15.09 -29.37
CA VAL A 291 14.63 -15.99 -28.93
C VAL A 291 15.97 -15.53 -29.49
N ASN A 292 16.02 -15.13 -30.77
CA ASN A 292 17.24 -14.64 -31.41
C ASN A 292 17.71 -13.33 -30.77
N ARG A 293 16.82 -12.36 -30.56
CA ARG A 293 17.12 -11.09 -29.88
C ARG A 293 17.63 -11.35 -28.46
N ALA A 294 16.97 -12.23 -27.71
CA ALA A 294 17.40 -12.57 -26.35
C ALA A 294 18.80 -13.25 -26.30
N LYS A 295 19.13 -14.11 -27.29
CA LYS A 295 20.46 -14.70 -27.40
C LYS A 295 21.55 -13.65 -27.70
N THR A 296 21.30 -12.75 -28.63
CA THR A 296 22.21 -11.66 -29.01
C THR A 296 22.40 -10.70 -27.84
N TYR A 297 21.30 -10.33 -27.17
CA TYR A 297 21.29 -9.47 -25.98
C TYR A 297 22.22 -9.99 -24.87
N THR A 298 22.19 -11.30 -24.61
CA THR A 298 23.00 -11.89 -23.55
C THR A 298 24.50 -11.73 -23.79
N ALA A 299 24.94 -11.69 -25.05
CA ALA A 299 26.36 -11.54 -25.39
C ALA A 299 26.87 -10.09 -25.33
N GLU A 300 26.05 -9.13 -25.84
CA GLU A 300 26.48 -7.75 -26.05
C GLU A 300 26.10 -6.78 -24.91
N LEU A 301 24.98 -7.02 -24.25
CA LEU A 301 24.35 -6.09 -23.31
C LEU A 301 24.59 -6.41 -21.83
N LYS A 302 25.05 -7.61 -21.51
CA LYS A 302 25.40 -7.97 -20.13
C LYS A 302 26.37 -6.96 -19.50
N ASN A 303 27.30 -6.44 -20.30
CA ASN A 303 28.26 -5.43 -19.87
C ASN A 303 27.70 -3.99 -19.90
N LYS A 304 26.62 -3.71 -20.65
CA LYS A 304 25.98 -2.39 -20.65
C LYS A 304 25.00 -2.20 -19.50
N ILE A 305 24.30 -3.27 -19.13
CA ILE A 305 23.24 -3.21 -18.10
C ILE A 305 23.84 -3.28 -16.70
N PHE A 306 24.88 -4.09 -16.56
CA PHE A 306 25.63 -4.26 -15.32
C PHE A 306 27.11 -3.99 -15.59
N PRO A 307 27.50 -2.72 -15.84
CA PRO A 307 28.90 -2.39 -16.01
C PRO A 307 29.65 -2.82 -14.76
N ASP A 308 30.85 -3.38 -14.98
CA ASP A 308 31.69 -3.74 -13.88
C ASP A 308 31.93 -2.55 -12.95
N LEU A 309 31.89 -2.80 -11.67
CA LEU A 309 32.23 -1.80 -10.68
C LEU A 309 33.76 -1.71 -10.57
N THR A 310 34.31 -0.61 -11.05
CA THR A 310 35.73 -0.29 -10.82
C THR A 310 35.90 0.14 -9.37
N SER A 311 36.35 -0.75 -8.51
CA SER A 311 36.59 -0.54 -7.10
C SER A 311 37.48 -1.66 -6.55
N ILE A 312 38.18 -1.37 -5.47
CA ILE A 312 39.08 -2.35 -4.84
C ILE A 312 38.30 -3.36 -4.02
N CYS A 313 38.46 -4.64 -4.31
CA CYS A 313 37.86 -5.71 -3.51
C CYS A 313 38.40 -5.66 -2.08
N PRO A 314 37.54 -5.58 -1.05
CA PRO A 314 37.98 -5.51 0.34
C PRO A 314 38.71 -6.74 0.85
N ASN A 315 38.56 -7.88 0.15
CA ASN A 315 39.12 -9.16 0.59
C ASN A 315 40.47 -9.51 -0.10
N CYS A 316 40.55 -9.34 -1.42
CA CYS A 316 41.76 -9.76 -2.18
C CYS A 316 42.43 -8.63 -2.96
N GLN A 317 41.98 -7.40 -2.83
CA GLN A 317 42.53 -6.19 -3.47
C GLN A 317 42.42 -6.18 -5.02
N ALA A 318 41.62 -7.05 -5.62
CA ALA A 318 41.32 -6.94 -7.06
C ALA A 318 40.66 -5.57 -7.37
N ASP A 319 41.02 -5.00 -8.50
CA ASP A 319 40.66 -3.64 -8.92
C ASP A 319 39.27 -3.54 -9.58
N LYS A 320 38.56 -4.66 -9.69
CA LYS A 320 37.26 -4.79 -10.37
C LYS A 320 36.37 -5.79 -9.71
N LEU A 321 35.05 -5.43 -9.63
CA LEU A 321 34.01 -6.33 -9.22
C LEU A 321 32.96 -6.47 -10.33
N LYS A 322 32.49 -7.69 -10.51
CA LYS A 322 31.39 -8.01 -11.41
C LYS A 322 30.12 -7.50 -10.80
N THR A 323 29.34 -6.75 -11.56
CA THR A 323 28.00 -6.36 -11.19
C THR A 323 26.98 -7.39 -11.70
N THR A 324 26.08 -7.82 -10.83
CA THR A 324 24.93 -8.66 -11.17
C THR A 324 23.65 -7.88 -10.91
N ASP A 325 22.49 -8.49 -11.14
CA ASP A 325 21.18 -7.91 -10.82
C ASP A 325 21.01 -7.63 -9.31
N ALA A 326 21.65 -8.43 -8.46
CA ALA A 326 21.48 -8.37 -7.01
C ALA A 326 22.72 -7.99 -6.23
N THR A 327 23.94 -8.21 -6.78
CA THR A 327 25.19 -8.15 -6.03
C THR A 327 26.32 -7.50 -6.81
N TYR A 328 27.32 -7.02 -6.07
CA TYR A 328 28.67 -6.79 -6.53
C TYR A 328 29.55 -7.95 -6.05
N GLU A 329 30.20 -8.66 -6.97
CA GLU A 329 30.97 -9.89 -6.71
C GLU A 329 32.42 -9.77 -7.17
N CYS A 330 33.35 -10.32 -6.41
CA CYS A 330 34.74 -10.39 -6.85
C CYS A 330 34.89 -11.34 -8.03
N TYR A 331 35.68 -10.97 -9.03
CA TYR A 331 36.04 -11.83 -10.17
C TYR A 331 36.89 -13.04 -9.79
N ASN A 332 37.63 -12.96 -8.68
CA ASN A 332 38.41 -14.08 -8.19
C ASN A 332 37.50 -15.09 -7.46
N PRO A 333 37.26 -16.30 -8.01
CA PRO A 333 36.39 -17.29 -7.41
C PRO A 333 36.85 -17.73 -6.00
N GLU A 334 38.17 -17.73 -5.75
CA GLU A 334 38.71 -18.12 -4.44
C GLU A 334 38.54 -17.05 -3.37
N CYS A 335 38.29 -15.80 -3.78
CA CYS A 335 38.07 -14.69 -2.88
C CYS A 335 36.69 -14.77 -2.19
N GLY A 336 35.64 -15.14 -2.93
CA GLY A 336 34.28 -15.30 -2.45
C GLY A 336 33.65 -14.02 -1.90
N PHE A 337 34.25 -12.84 -2.13
CA PHE A 337 33.62 -11.57 -1.71
C PHE A 337 32.39 -11.26 -2.54
N GLN A 338 31.29 -10.94 -1.85
CA GLN A 338 30.09 -10.39 -2.47
C GLN A 338 29.40 -9.43 -1.50
N THR A 339 28.74 -8.41 -2.05
CA THR A 339 27.89 -7.51 -1.30
C THR A 339 26.60 -7.21 -2.07
N SER A 340 25.50 -6.94 -1.36
CA SER A 340 24.22 -6.66 -1.98
C SER A 340 24.20 -5.28 -2.65
N ARG A 341 23.58 -5.19 -3.83
CA ARG A 341 23.24 -3.91 -4.46
C ARG A 341 22.03 -3.26 -3.81
N TYR A 342 21.21 -4.04 -3.13
CA TYR A 342 19.98 -3.57 -2.50
C TYR A 342 20.07 -3.73 -0.99
N ILE A 343 19.92 -2.61 -0.28
CA ILE A 343 19.94 -2.55 1.17
C ILE A 343 18.66 -1.84 1.62
N ALA A 344 17.85 -2.49 2.44
CA ALA A 344 16.56 -1.97 2.90
C ALA A 344 15.71 -1.37 1.77
N SER A 345 15.53 -2.12 0.68
CA SER A 345 14.78 -1.77 -0.54
C SER A 345 15.36 -0.58 -1.35
N ARG A 346 16.52 -0.07 -1.00
CA ARG A 346 17.26 0.97 -1.74
C ARG A 346 18.39 0.35 -2.54
N GLU A 347 18.53 0.74 -3.80
CA GLU A 347 19.71 0.38 -4.60
C GLU A 347 20.89 1.29 -4.26
N LEU A 348 22.05 0.68 -4.04
CA LEU A 348 23.32 1.41 -3.97
C LEU A 348 23.76 1.80 -5.37
N LYS A 349 23.89 3.09 -5.64
CA LYS A 349 24.47 3.61 -6.87
C LYS A 349 25.93 3.16 -6.99
N PRO A 350 26.48 3.02 -8.22
CA PRO A 350 27.88 2.58 -8.40
C PRO A 350 28.90 3.42 -7.62
N GLU A 351 28.69 4.74 -7.53
CA GLU A 351 29.56 5.67 -6.80
C GLU A 351 29.51 5.40 -5.29
N GLU A 352 28.30 5.21 -4.75
CA GLU A 352 28.07 4.90 -3.34
C GLU A 352 28.64 3.53 -2.96
N ALA A 353 28.48 2.53 -3.85
CA ALA A 353 29.06 1.21 -3.67
C ALA A 353 30.59 1.26 -3.68
N ARG A 354 31.18 2.04 -4.58
CA ARG A 354 32.65 2.26 -4.62
C ARG A 354 33.11 2.89 -3.32
N GLU A 355 32.45 3.95 -2.88
CA GLU A 355 32.83 4.63 -1.63
C GLU A 355 32.75 3.68 -0.43
N LEU A 356 31.66 2.91 -0.32
CA LEU A 356 31.49 1.91 0.74
C LEU A 356 32.60 0.85 0.71
N LEU A 357 33.01 0.39 -0.47
CA LEU A 357 34.03 -0.64 -0.63
C LEU A 357 35.45 -0.12 -0.32
N GLU A 358 35.75 1.11 -0.72
CA GLU A 358 37.06 1.71 -0.55
C GLU A 358 37.25 2.31 0.84
N LYS A 359 36.27 3.11 1.31
CA LYS A 359 36.33 3.81 2.61
C LYS A 359 35.77 3.02 3.77
N ARG A 360 35.10 1.87 3.50
CA ARG A 360 34.34 1.09 4.50
C ARG A 360 33.13 1.82 5.09
N PHE A 361 32.79 2.97 4.53
CA PHE A 361 31.75 3.84 5.00
C PHE A 361 31.20 4.66 3.83
N VAL A 362 29.88 4.90 3.81
CA VAL A 362 29.22 5.81 2.86
C VAL A 362 27.97 6.42 3.49
N GLY A 363 27.72 7.66 3.21
CA GLY A 363 26.49 8.35 3.65
C GLY A 363 26.75 9.60 4.49
N PRO A 364 25.64 10.18 5.00
CA PRO A 364 24.27 9.64 5.10
C PRO A 364 23.57 9.47 3.73
N LEU A 365 22.75 8.43 3.61
CA LEU A 365 21.99 8.11 2.41
C LEU A 365 20.51 8.05 2.76
N GLU A 366 19.68 8.68 1.93
CA GLU A 366 18.23 8.73 2.06
C GLU A 366 17.55 7.52 1.37
N ASP A 367 16.21 7.43 1.47
CA ASP A 367 15.34 6.49 0.76
C ASP A 367 15.46 5.01 1.18
N PHE A 368 16.06 4.68 2.30
CA PHE A 368 15.93 3.35 2.88
C PHE A 368 14.52 3.11 3.38
N LYS A 369 14.03 1.88 3.28
CA LYS A 369 12.73 1.48 3.82
C LYS A 369 12.90 0.48 4.96
N SER A 370 12.32 0.80 6.11
CA SER A 370 12.29 -0.12 7.25
C SER A 370 11.41 -1.34 6.93
N ARG A 371 11.47 -2.39 7.78
CA ARG A 371 10.58 -3.56 7.68
C ARG A 371 9.08 -3.21 7.76
N PHE A 372 8.74 -1.98 8.18
CA PHE A 372 7.38 -1.45 8.21
C PHE A 372 7.10 -0.49 7.05
N ASN A 373 7.93 -0.53 5.99
CA ASN A 373 7.86 0.31 4.79
C ASN A 373 7.92 1.82 5.08
N ARG A 374 8.56 2.24 6.19
CA ARG A 374 8.77 3.65 6.52
C ARG A 374 10.11 4.10 5.97
N PRO A 375 10.19 5.25 5.28
CA PRO A 375 11.45 5.80 4.83
C PRO A 375 12.31 6.19 6.03
N PHE A 376 13.62 6.03 5.90
CA PHE A 376 14.61 6.48 6.86
C PHE A 376 15.93 6.77 6.16
N GLU A 377 16.76 7.58 6.81
CA GLU A 377 18.11 7.95 6.41
C GLU A 377 19.11 7.25 7.34
N ALA A 378 20.23 6.79 6.78
CA ALA A 378 21.35 6.23 7.54
C ALA A 378 22.63 6.23 6.70
N ALA A 379 23.78 6.21 7.35
CA ALA A 379 25.02 5.84 6.69
C ALA A 379 25.18 4.30 6.68
N LEU A 380 26.04 3.81 5.79
CA LEU A 380 26.38 2.39 5.72
C LEU A 380 27.86 2.19 6.07
N GLU A 381 28.12 1.14 6.80
CA GLU A 381 29.45 0.70 7.17
C GLU A 381 29.67 -0.76 6.74
N LEU A 382 30.82 -1.03 6.10
CA LEU A 382 31.22 -2.37 5.69
C LEU A 382 32.23 -2.95 6.69
N LYS A 383 31.79 -3.94 7.47
CA LYS A 383 32.61 -4.62 8.48
C LYS A 383 32.82 -6.10 8.18
N GLN A 384 33.97 -6.61 8.51
CA GLN A 384 34.22 -8.05 8.49
C GLN A 384 33.87 -8.65 9.86
N GLU A 385 33.03 -9.68 9.86
CA GLU A 385 32.71 -10.39 11.10
C GLU A 385 33.98 -11.04 11.69
N VAL A 386 34.16 -10.90 13.00
CA VAL A 386 35.23 -11.59 13.72
C VAL A 386 34.57 -12.56 14.69
N SER A 387 34.89 -13.85 14.58
CA SER A 387 34.38 -14.86 15.49
C SER A 387 34.96 -14.66 16.90
N LYS A 388 34.31 -15.23 17.93
CA LYS A 388 34.80 -15.20 19.32
C LYS A 388 36.21 -15.78 19.48
N THR A 389 36.69 -16.54 18.49
CA THR A 389 38.04 -17.13 18.42
C THR A 389 39.02 -16.29 17.60
N GLY A 390 38.65 -15.08 17.20
CA GLY A 390 39.50 -14.19 16.40
C GLY A 390 39.59 -14.52 14.89
N LYS A 391 38.85 -15.53 14.40
CA LYS A 391 38.81 -15.88 12.99
C LYS A 391 37.96 -14.91 12.19
N LEU A 392 38.52 -14.37 11.10
CA LEU A 392 37.79 -13.48 10.18
C LEU A 392 36.66 -14.24 9.45
N GLY A 393 35.47 -13.66 9.48
CA GLY A 393 34.26 -14.17 8.87
C GLY A 393 33.88 -13.42 7.58
N LYS A 394 32.59 -13.44 7.26
CA LYS A 394 32.08 -12.77 6.06
C LYS A 394 32.00 -11.26 6.28
N TRP A 395 32.10 -10.52 5.17
CA TRP A 395 31.81 -9.10 5.15
C TRP A 395 30.31 -8.84 5.25
N LYS A 396 29.92 -7.86 6.06
CA LYS A 396 28.53 -7.42 6.23
C LYS A 396 28.42 -5.91 6.16
N VAL A 397 27.37 -5.45 5.54
CA VAL A 397 26.97 -4.04 5.56
C VAL A 397 26.03 -3.83 6.74
N GLY A 398 26.35 -2.88 7.60
CA GLY A 398 25.55 -2.42 8.72
C GLY A 398 25.06 -1.00 8.51
N PHE A 399 23.95 -0.64 9.16
CA PHE A 399 23.51 0.75 9.24
C PHE A 399 24.26 1.47 10.34
N VAL A 400 24.71 2.67 10.03
CA VAL A 400 25.17 3.67 10.99
C VAL A 400 24.14 4.79 10.93
N PHE A 401 23.37 4.90 11.95
CA PHE A 401 22.45 6.03 12.11
C PHE A 401 23.29 7.21 12.59
N ASP A 402 23.03 8.37 12.03
CA ASP A 402 23.49 9.62 12.64
C ASP A 402 22.68 9.76 13.93
N ASP A 403 23.15 9.05 14.95
CA ASP A 403 22.73 9.30 16.30
C ASP A 403 23.25 10.71 16.64
N GLY A 404 22.53 11.73 16.16
CA GLY A 404 22.68 13.05 16.73
C GLY A 404 22.47 13.04 18.25
N ASP A 405 22.45 11.85 18.81
CA ASP A 405 22.30 11.45 20.20
C ASP A 405 23.53 10.71 20.78
N ASN A 406 24.58 10.41 19.99
CA ASN A 406 25.81 9.75 20.47
C ASN A 406 27.04 10.65 20.48
N GLU A 407 26.94 11.94 20.17
CA GLU A 407 27.84 12.87 20.85
C GLU A 407 27.44 12.78 22.31
N ARG A 408 28.28 12.13 23.12
CA ARG A 408 28.23 12.31 24.57
C ARG A 408 28.37 13.82 24.74
N ASP A 409 27.24 14.49 25.08
CA ASP A 409 27.31 15.84 25.56
C ASP A 409 28.44 15.84 26.59
N GLU A 410 29.46 16.67 26.45
CA GLU A 410 30.43 16.85 27.50
C GLU A 410 29.65 17.35 28.71
N LEU A 411 29.35 16.40 29.61
CA LEU A 411 28.52 16.68 30.77
C LEU A 411 29.32 17.57 31.74
N THR A 412 28.84 18.75 31.94
CA THR A 412 29.45 19.73 32.81
C THR A 412 28.75 19.82 34.16
N ASP A 413 29.44 20.27 35.19
CA ASP A 413 28.86 20.32 36.54
C ASP A 413 27.71 21.33 36.65
N ASP A 414 27.60 22.31 35.77
CA ASP A 414 26.48 23.24 35.66
C ASP A 414 25.19 22.60 35.14
N GLN A 415 25.26 21.45 34.53
CA GLN A 415 24.11 20.64 34.07
C GLN A 415 23.54 19.74 35.18
N ILE A 416 24.13 19.68 36.35
CA ILE A 416 23.60 18.91 37.46
C ILE A 416 22.37 19.58 38.04
N ILE A 417 21.20 18.96 37.82
CA ILE A 417 19.92 19.46 38.32
C ILE A 417 19.56 18.90 39.70
N ALA A 418 20.08 17.75 40.06
CA ALA A 418 19.82 17.11 41.33
C ALA A 418 20.91 16.10 41.72
N THR A 419 21.12 15.94 42.99
CA THR A 419 21.82 14.81 43.58
C THR A 419 20.83 14.09 44.48
N VAL A 420 20.55 12.81 44.20
CA VAL A 420 19.52 12.04 44.85
C VAL A 420 20.11 10.73 45.42
N THR A 421 19.45 10.16 46.40
CA THR A 421 19.79 8.81 46.87
C THR A 421 18.82 7.82 46.23
N THR A 422 19.33 6.87 45.51
CA THR A 422 18.54 5.82 44.86
C THR A 422 17.95 4.83 45.92
N PRO A 423 16.91 4.05 45.61
CA PRO A 423 16.32 3.09 46.56
C PRO A 423 17.30 2.05 47.04
N ASP A 424 18.38 1.77 46.34
CA ASP A 424 19.48 0.87 46.76
C ASP A 424 20.57 1.59 47.60
N GLY A 425 20.35 2.85 47.97
CA GLY A 425 21.19 3.62 48.89
C GLY A 425 22.41 4.26 48.24
N LYS A 426 22.48 4.34 46.91
CA LYS A 426 23.59 4.98 46.21
C LYS A 426 23.29 6.45 45.92
N GLU A 427 24.30 7.30 45.99
CA GLU A 427 24.23 8.68 45.55
C GLU A 427 24.27 8.76 44.02
N ALA A 428 23.29 9.45 43.42
CA ALA A 428 23.16 9.62 41.97
C ALA A 428 23.10 11.10 41.63
N LYS A 429 24.02 11.57 40.75
CA LYS A 429 24.00 12.90 40.17
C LYS A 429 23.24 12.84 38.84
N ILE A 430 22.25 13.71 38.66
CA ILE A 430 21.41 13.79 37.49
C ILE A 430 21.85 15.01 36.69
N HIS A 431 22.40 14.78 35.50
CA HIS A 431 22.72 15.83 34.53
C HIS A 431 21.56 15.95 33.55
N GLU A 432 21.11 17.17 33.30
CA GLU A 432 20.04 17.45 32.33
C GLU A 432 20.61 18.09 31.07
N THR A 433 20.29 17.50 29.93
CA THR A 433 20.52 18.11 28.62
C THR A 433 19.18 18.42 27.94
N ASN A 434 19.21 19.10 26.79
CA ASN A 434 17.99 19.40 26.04
C ASN A 434 17.21 18.13 25.62
N LYS A 435 17.86 16.96 25.54
CA LYS A 435 17.28 15.72 25.02
C LYS A 435 17.15 14.62 26.06
N ALA A 436 18.00 14.59 27.07
CA ALA A 436 18.06 13.46 28.01
C ALA A 436 18.52 13.87 29.40
N TRP A 437 18.23 13.00 30.41
CA TRP A 437 18.90 12.99 31.71
C TRP A 437 19.99 11.91 31.68
N TYR A 438 21.16 12.23 32.20
CA TYR A 438 22.26 11.31 32.38
C TYR A 438 22.50 11.05 33.85
N VAL A 439 22.61 9.79 34.23
CA VAL A 439 22.86 9.33 35.60
C VAL A 439 24.13 8.52 35.61
N LEU A 440 25.26 9.17 35.86
CA LEU A 440 26.58 8.57 35.73
C LEU A 440 26.89 7.57 36.83
N SER A 441 26.29 7.73 38.03
CA SER A 441 26.52 6.85 39.18
C SER A 441 25.76 5.52 39.09
N ILE A 442 24.80 5.38 38.15
CA ILE A 442 24.07 4.13 37.93
C ILE A 442 24.60 3.49 36.65
N THR A 443 25.36 2.42 36.81
CA THR A 443 25.99 1.68 35.72
C THR A 443 25.45 0.27 35.61
N ASN A 444 25.44 -0.32 34.41
CA ASN A 444 25.14 -1.72 34.18
C ASN A 444 26.01 -2.30 33.05
N LYS A 445 25.83 -3.60 32.68
CA LYS A 445 26.61 -4.24 31.63
C LYS A 445 26.49 -3.57 30.25
N ASP A 446 25.34 -3.01 29.99
CA ASP A 446 25.02 -2.36 28.68
C ASP A 446 25.41 -0.86 28.68
N ASN A 447 25.49 -0.25 29.87
CA ASN A 447 25.83 1.15 30.10
C ASN A 447 26.87 1.30 31.22
N PRO A 448 28.14 0.94 30.94
CA PRO A 448 29.20 0.98 31.96
C PRO A 448 29.54 2.42 32.42
N ASP A 449 29.25 3.40 31.61
CA ASP A 449 29.52 4.83 31.84
C ASP A 449 28.30 5.60 32.39
N GLY A 450 27.27 4.90 32.80
CA GLY A 450 26.03 5.50 33.31
C GLY A 450 24.83 5.30 32.42
N ILE A 451 23.64 5.67 32.93
CA ILE A 451 22.36 5.48 32.21
C ILE A 451 21.90 6.79 31.64
N ARG A 452 21.49 6.74 30.38
CA ARG A 452 20.82 7.84 29.67
C ARG A 452 19.31 7.57 29.60
N ILE A 453 18.51 8.54 30.00
CA ILE A 453 17.06 8.49 30.02
C ILE A 453 16.52 9.62 29.14
N SER A 454 15.77 9.29 28.09
CA SER A 454 15.16 10.30 27.21
C SER A 454 14.14 11.17 27.93
N ARG A 455 14.20 12.47 27.75
CA ARG A 455 13.19 13.42 28.28
C ARG A 455 11.86 13.32 27.53
N THR A 456 11.87 12.85 26.30
CA THR A 456 10.64 12.64 25.53
C THR A 456 10.33 11.15 25.41
N ILE A 457 9.22 10.71 26.00
CA ILE A 457 8.74 9.32 25.99
C ILE A 457 7.37 9.27 25.35
N LEU A 458 7.19 8.50 24.27
CA LEU A 458 5.93 8.38 23.52
C LEU A 458 5.30 9.73 23.16
N GLN A 459 6.10 10.65 22.64
CA GLN A 459 5.73 12.02 22.24
C GLN A 459 5.30 12.92 23.42
N CYS A 460 5.51 12.49 24.67
CA CYS A 460 5.27 13.28 25.84
C CYS A 460 6.62 13.73 26.43
N GLU A 461 6.84 15.03 26.53
CA GLU A 461 8.00 15.59 27.21
C GLU A 461 7.75 15.56 28.74
N LEU A 462 8.73 15.03 29.47
CA LEU A 462 8.65 14.88 30.93
C LEU A 462 9.30 16.09 31.60
N PRO A 463 8.61 16.75 32.54
CA PRO A 463 9.22 17.79 33.36
C PRO A 463 10.40 17.25 34.18
N SER A 464 11.40 18.09 34.42
CA SER A 464 12.61 17.71 35.17
C SER A 464 12.30 17.18 36.57
N GLU A 465 11.28 17.73 37.25
CA GLU A 465 10.79 17.22 38.55
C GLU A 465 10.35 15.77 38.49
N GLN A 466 9.69 15.35 37.41
CA GLN A 466 9.26 13.96 37.23
C GLN A 466 10.43 13.05 36.84
N GLY A 467 11.44 13.57 36.12
CA GLY A 467 12.69 12.88 35.87
C GLY A 467 13.48 12.59 37.14
N VAL A 468 13.65 13.59 37.97
CA VAL A 468 14.31 13.45 39.31
C VAL A 468 13.56 12.43 40.18
N LYS A 469 12.23 12.54 40.26
CA LYS A 469 11.38 11.64 41.04
C LYS A 469 11.44 10.20 40.51
N LEU A 470 11.50 10.01 39.19
CA LEU A 470 11.66 8.71 38.59
C LEU A 470 12.96 8.02 39.02
N ILE A 471 14.06 8.76 39.08
CA ILE A 471 15.37 8.24 39.43
C ILE A 471 15.47 8.05 40.95
N GLU A 472 14.98 8.99 41.77
CA GLU A 472 15.02 8.92 43.23
C GLU A 472 14.13 7.82 43.79
N LYS A 473 12.86 7.76 43.33
CA LYS A 473 11.81 6.89 43.89
C LYS A 473 11.48 5.66 43.03
N GLY A 474 12.08 5.56 41.85
CA GLY A 474 11.77 4.51 40.89
C GLY A 474 10.39 4.66 40.23
N LYS A 475 9.63 5.76 40.49
CA LYS A 475 8.28 5.97 39.94
C LYS A 475 7.92 7.46 39.87
N THR A 476 7.25 7.88 38.78
CA THR A 476 6.70 9.25 38.62
C THR A 476 5.32 9.38 39.27
N ASP A 477 4.79 10.60 39.33
CA ASP A 477 3.35 10.84 39.45
C ASP A 477 2.64 10.45 38.15
N LEU A 478 1.30 10.56 38.12
CA LEU A 478 0.51 10.29 36.93
C LEU A 478 0.82 11.33 35.85
N VAL A 479 1.54 10.92 34.82
CA VAL A 479 1.86 11.77 33.67
C VAL A 479 0.79 11.58 32.60
N LYS A 480 0.30 12.72 32.04
CA LYS A 480 -0.73 12.76 30.99
C LYS A 480 -0.08 13.11 29.65
N GLY A 481 -0.66 12.60 28.56
CA GLY A 481 -0.26 13.02 27.21
C GLY A 481 0.64 12.03 26.45
N PHE A 482 0.88 10.84 26.97
CA PHE A 482 1.54 9.80 26.19
C PHE A 482 0.70 9.39 25.00
N ILE A 483 1.31 9.20 23.82
CA ILE A 483 0.63 8.72 22.62
C ILE A 483 0.98 7.25 22.38
N SER A 484 -0.01 6.38 22.46
CA SER A 484 0.16 4.95 22.22
C SER A 484 0.69 4.66 20.81
N LYS A 485 1.80 3.94 20.69
CA LYS A 485 2.36 3.52 19.38
C LYS A 485 1.37 2.65 18.57
N ARG A 486 0.56 1.84 19.26
CA ARG A 486 -0.40 0.91 18.66
C ARG A 486 -1.72 1.56 18.27
N THR A 487 -2.33 2.32 19.19
CA THR A 487 -3.69 2.86 19.01
C THR A 487 -3.72 4.31 18.54
N LYS A 488 -2.56 5.02 18.56
CA LYS A 488 -2.43 6.46 18.29
C LYS A 488 -3.30 7.36 19.18
N ARG A 489 -3.82 6.83 20.28
CA ARG A 489 -4.64 7.58 21.25
C ARG A 489 -3.78 8.05 22.42
N ALA A 490 -4.13 9.21 22.95
CA ALA A 490 -3.52 9.72 24.17
C ALA A 490 -3.95 8.87 25.38
N PHE A 491 -3.02 8.66 26.32
CA PHE A 491 -3.27 7.99 27.58
C PHE A 491 -2.44 8.60 28.71
N SER A 492 -2.77 8.28 29.94
CA SER A 492 -2.02 8.69 31.12
C SER A 492 -1.48 7.45 31.84
N ALA A 493 -0.26 7.54 32.36
CA ALA A 493 0.36 6.44 33.09
C ALA A 493 1.40 6.96 34.08
N PHE A 494 1.76 6.12 35.06
CA PHE A 494 2.98 6.32 35.85
C PHE A 494 4.16 5.72 35.07
N LEU A 495 5.31 6.34 35.09
CA LEU A 495 6.55 5.71 34.66
C LEU A 495 7.20 5.01 35.85
N THR A 496 7.78 3.86 35.62
CA THR A 496 8.60 3.12 36.58
C THR A 496 10.01 2.97 36.06
N PHE A 497 10.99 3.03 36.92
CA PHE A 497 12.41 2.88 36.60
C PHE A 497 13.04 1.76 37.43
N ASP A 498 13.63 0.81 36.73
CA ASP A 498 14.36 -0.30 37.32
C ASP A 498 15.85 0.06 37.42
N HIS A 499 16.34 0.35 38.61
CA HIS A 499 17.72 0.75 38.86
C HIS A 499 18.75 -0.34 38.53
N GLY A 500 18.36 -1.62 38.59
CA GLY A 500 19.23 -2.75 38.27
C GLY A 500 19.45 -2.92 36.74
N THR A 501 18.39 -2.73 35.96
CA THR A 501 18.44 -2.93 34.52
C THR A 501 18.51 -1.62 33.72
N GLY A 502 18.23 -0.47 34.36
CA GLY A 502 18.17 0.83 33.69
C GLY A 502 16.94 0.99 32.78
N LYS A 503 15.93 0.14 32.91
CA LYS A 503 14.77 0.15 32.02
C LYS A 503 13.62 0.96 32.59
N ILE A 504 12.93 1.68 31.68
CA ILE A 504 11.69 2.40 31.98
C ILE A 504 10.50 1.53 31.60
N GLY A 505 9.55 1.40 32.50
CA GLY A 505 8.27 0.74 32.32
C GLY A 505 7.09 1.70 32.45
N PHE A 506 5.89 1.22 32.12
CA PHE A 506 4.63 1.91 32.35
C PHE A 506 3.80 1.14 33.37
N ALA A 507 3.27 1.84 34.38
CA ALA A 507 2.25 1.34 35.29
C ALA A 507 0.96 2.15 35.02
N LEU A 508 -0.14 1.44 34.74
CA LEU A 508 -1.47 2.03 34.48
C LEU A 508 -2.22 2.27 35.79
#